data_b7f4821c0f91506d655ee112c942547a
#
_entry.id   b7f4821c0f91506d655ee112c942547a
#
_cell.length_a   1.000
_cell.length_b   1.000
_cell.length_c   1.000
_cell.angle_alpha   90.00
_cell.angle_beta   90.00
_cell.angle_gamma   90.00
#
_symmetry.space_group_name_H-M   'P 1'
#
loop_
_entity.id
_entity.type
_entity.pdbx_description
1 polymer ?
#
loop_
_entity_poly.entity_id
_entity_poly.type
_entity_poly.pdbx_seq_one_letter_code
_entity_poly.pdbx_strand_id
1 'polypeptide(L)'
;ALASLYFNPTGESEDGFWHKDKIGEEANVSKVPETGAGLQIQIALSPTEDLELVPGSHLRDYTEEEHAICIADDGLHNRSNEMPGALRLSLEPGDAALFTQLCIHRGRYHTEILRRTLMLSVKKRAAAEHSVRHRGLDYACDQPWFLLPGYLDGVSPEAQSFFQEFIDFYGPRWKARLTEMIKYSSLMLAMLESGENPFLDPPR
;
A
#
# COMPACT_ATOMS: atom_id res chain seq x y z
N ALA A 1 -8.99 2.62 3.41
CA ALA A 1 -7.99 2.89 2.35
C ALA A 1 -6.70 3.39 3.00
N LEU A 2 -5.59 3.10 2.38
CA LEU A 2 -4.29 3.67 2.72
C LEU A 2 -3.78 4.37 1.46
N ALA A 3 -3.22 5.57 1.62
CA ALA A 3 -2.61 6.32 0.54
C ALA A 3 -1.13 6.55 0.86
N SER A 4 -0.27 6.34 -0.13
CA SER A 4 1.17 6.57 -0.03
C SER A 4 1.67 7.24 -1.31
N LEU A 5 2.53 8.23 -1.16
CA LEU A 5 3.19 8.87 -2.29
C LEU A 5 4.62 8.31 -2.40
N TYR A 6 4.92 7.71 -3.54
CA TYR A 6 6.22 7.15 -3.83
C TYR A 6 7.07 8.11 -4.66
N PHE A 7 8.33 8.21 -4.29
CA PHE A 7 9.35 9.02 -4.94
C PHE A 7 10.49 8.15 -5.47
N ASN A 8 11.45 8.76 -6.13
CA ASN A 8 12.68 8.08 -6.50
C ASN A 8 13.39 7.51 -5.27
N PRO A 9 14.01 6.33 -5.37
CA PRO A 9 14.91 5.86 -4.34
C PRO A 9 16.08 6.85 -4.17
N THR A 10 16.58 6.95 -2.96
CA THR A 10 17.71 7.84 -2.62
C THR A 10 19.07 7.13 -2.64
N GLY A 11 19.04 5.81 -2.78
CA GLY A 11 20.22 4.97 -2.86
C GLY A 11 20.52 4.53 -4.28
N GLU A 12 20.70 3.24 -4.49
CA GLU A 12 20.95 2.63 -5.78
C GLU A 12 19.66 2.28 -6.50
N SER A 13 19.70 2.20 -7.83
CA SER A 13 18.62 1.65 -8.63
C SER A 13 18.45 0.17 -8.33
N GLU A 14 17.21 -0.29 -8.14
CA GLU A 14 16.95 -1.69 -7.86
C GLU A 14 15.66 -2.19 -8.52
N ASP A 15 15.67 -3.46 -8.89
CA ASP A 15 14.47 -4.20 -9.22
C ASP A 15 13.90 -4.84 -7.94
N GLY A 16 12.64 -4.56 -7.65
CA GLY A 16 11.90 -5.20 -6.59
C GLY A 16 11.78 -6.71 -6.82
N PHE A 17 11.40 -7.43 -5.79
CA PHE A 17 11.18 -8.87 -5.89
C PHE A 17 9.75 -9.18 -6.38
N TRP A 18 9.63 -10.24 -7.17
CA TRP A 18 8.34 -10.78 -7.57
C TRP A 18 7.61 -11.40 -6.39
N HIS A 19 6.38 -11.00 -6.17
CA HIS A 19 5.58 -11.48 -5.04
C HIS A 19 4.07 -11.31 -5.29
N LYS A 20 3.30 -12.00 -4.48
CA LYS A 20 1.94 -11.62 -4.10
C LYS A 20 2.02 -10.98 -2.72
N ASP A 21 1.24 -9.95 -2.45
CA ASP A 21 1.24 -9.30 -1.11
C ASP A 21 0.74 -10.20 0.01
N LYS A 22 0.12 -11.30 -0.34
CA LYS A 22 -0.28 -12.35 0.57
C LYS A 22 0.81 -13.42 0.64
N ILE A 23 1.16 -13.86 1.85
CA ILE A 23 2.27 -14.79 2.13
C ILE A 23 1.71 -16.13 2.60
N GLY A 24 2.40 -17.22 2.25
CA GLY A 24 2.07 -18.57 2.66
C GLY A 24 0.69 -19.02 2.14
N GLU A 25 -0.11 -19.62 3.00
CA GLU A 25 -1.45 -20.12 2.63
C GLU A 25 -2.41 -19.01 2.16
N GLU A 26 -2.19 -17.77 2.61
CA GLU A 26 -2.99 -16.63 2.16
C GLU A 26 -2.70 -16.20 0.71
N ALA A 27 -1.59 -16.63 0.12
CA ALA A 27 -1.28 -16.44 -1.29
C ALA A 27 -2.03 -17.43 -2.20
N ASN A 28 -2.59 -18.48 -1.62
CA ASN A 28 -3.38 -19.48 -2.31
C ASN A 28 -4.79 -18.95 -2.57
N VAL A 29 -5.13 -18.79 -3.84
CA VAL A 29 -6.42 -18.20 -4.26
C VAL A 29 -7.62 -18.99 -3.73
N SER A 30 -7.50 -20.31 -3.65
CA SER A 30 -8.57 -21.19 -3.14
C SER A 30 -8.88 -20.99 -1.65
N LYS A 31 -7.97 -20.35 -0.91
CA LYS A 31 -8.11 -20.10 0.53
C LYS A 31 -8.45 -18.63 0.86
N VAL A 32 -8.58 -17.77 -0.16
CA VAL A 32 -8.97 -16.38 0.07
C VAL A 32 -10.43 -16.32 0.48
N PRO A 33 -10.77 -15.70 1.61
CA PRO A 33 -12.15 -15.52 2.03
C PRO A 33 -12.99 -14.82 0.95
N GLU A 34 -14.30 -15.08 0.90
CA GLU A 34 -15.24 -14.41 -0.01
C GLU A 34 -15.21 -12.88 0.11
N THR A 35 -14.75 -12.35 1.24
CA THR A 35 -14.50 -10.91 1.44
C THR A 35 -13.43 -10.37 0.50
N GLY A 36 -12.67 -11.25 -0.15
CA GLY A 36 -11.72 -10.92 -1.20
C GLY A 36 -10.38 -10.38 -0.71
N ALA A 37 -9.43 -10.33 -1.61
CA ALA A 37 -8.18 -9.62 -1.44
C ALA A 37 -8.40 -8.10 -1.51
N GLY A 38 -7.47 -7.35 -0.95
CA GLY A 38 -7.44 -5.91 -1.15
C GLY A 38 -7.14 -5.55 -2.61
N LEU A 39 -7.55 -4.37 -3.00
CA LEU A 39 -7.23 -3.75 -4.28
C LEU A 39 -6.13 -2.73 -4.08
N GLN A 40 -5.13 -2.76 -4.95
CA GLN A 40 -4.14 -1.71 -5.09
C GLN A 40 -4.45 -0.88 -6.33
N ILE A 41 -4.27 0.43 -6.20
CA ILE A 41 -4.46 1.38 -7.29
C ILE A 41 -3.19 2.22 -7.36
N GLN A 42 -2.42 2.06 -8.42
CA GLN A 42 -1.22 2.84 -8.66
C GLN A 42 -1.52 3.92 -9.70
N ILE A 43 -1.49 5.18 -9.29
CA ILE A 43 -1.78 6.34 -10.14
C ILE A 43 -0.46 7.01 -10.49
N ALA A 44 -0.17 7.15 -11.77
CA ALA A 44 0.99 7.87 -12.26
C ALA A 44 0.77 9.38 -12.15
N LEU A 45 1.70 10.10 -11.50
CA LEU A 45 1.75 11.56 -11.45
C LEU A 45 2.87 12.13 -12.33
N SER A 46 3.73 11.27 -12.84
CA SER A 46 4.72 11.49 -13.90
C SER A 46 4.74 10.26 -14.80
N PRO A 47 5.22 10.34 -16.05
CA PRO A 47 5.36 9.15 -16.89
C PRO A 47 6.19 8.09 -16.14
N THR A 48 5.74 6.84 -16.16
CA THR A 48 6.39 5.76 -15.39
C THR A 48 6.25 4.41 -16.07
N GLU A 49 7.25 3.56 -15.87
CA GLU A 49 7.26 2.14 -16.22
C GLU A 49 7.71 1.29 -15.02
N ASP A 50 7.40 1.76 -13.82
CA ASP A 50 7.89 1.14 -12.58
C ASP A 50 7.18 -0.16 -12.23
N LEU A 51 5.99 -0.41 -12.74
CA LEU A 51 5.16 -1.54 -12.38
C LEU A 51 5.26 -2.65 -13.43
N GLU A 52 5.64 -3.83 -12.97
CA GLU A 52 5.49 -5.07 -13.71
C GLU A 52 4.50 -6.00 -12.99
N LEU A 53 3.65 -6.66 -13.75
CA LEU A 53 2.68 -7.61 -13.21
C LEU A 53 2.39 -8.76 -14.17
N VAL A 54 1.89 -9.88 -13.64
CA VAL A 54 1.46 -11.04 -14.41
C VAL A 54 -0.07 -11.07 -14.49
N PRO A 55 -0.68 -10.69 -15.62
CA PRO A 55 -2.13 -10.67 -15.78
C PRO A 55 -2.77 -12.02 -15.48
N GLY A 56 -3.89 -12.01 -14.76
CA GLY A 56 -4.63 -13.23 -14.44
C GLY A 56 -4.05 -14.07 -13.30
N SER A 57 -2.84 -13.81 -12.82
CA SER A 57 -2.20 -14.55 -11.74
C SER A 57 -2.96 -14.47 -10.39
N HIS A 58 -3.83 -13.48 -10.23
CA HIS A 58 -4.69 -13.33 -9.06
C HIS A 58 -5.87 -14.31 -9.02
N LEU A 59 -6.16 -15.02 -10.12
CA LEU A 59 -7.26 -15.98 -10.25
C LEU A 59 -6.82 -17.43 -10.00
N ARG A 60 -5.55 -17.66 -9.77
CA ARG A 60 -4.96 -18.99 -9.64
C ARG A 60 -3.77 -18.98 -8.68
N ASP A 61 -3.37 -20.15 -8.26
CA ASP A 61 -2.13 -20.35 -7.52
C ASP A 61 -0.92 -20.14 -8.43
N TYR A 62 0.28 -20.13 -7.86
CA TYR A 62 1.52 -20.06 -8.64
C TYR A 62 1.62 -21.28 -9.57
N THR A 63 2.09 -21.09 -10.80
CA THR A 63 2.61 -22.17 -11.62
C THR A 63 3.94 -22.67 -11.02
N GLU A 64 4.44 -23.82 -11.50
CA GLU A 64 5.75 -24.34 -11.06
C GLU A 64 6.87 -23.35 -11.34
N GLU A 65 6.86 -22.69 -12.51
CA GLU A 65 7.86 -21.71 -12.91
C GLU A 65 7.77 -20.43 -12.06
N GLU A 66 6.57 -19.92 -11.81
CA GLU A 66 6.34 -18.77 -10.95
C GLU A 66 6.73 -19.07 -9.49
N HIS A 67 6.44 -20.27 -9.01
CA HIS A 67 6.84 -20.71 -7.67
C HIS A 67 8.36 -20.80 -7.55
N ALA A 68 9.03 -21.33 -8.57
CA ALA A 68 10.49 -21.41 -8.61
C ALA A 68 11.14 -20.00 -8.53
N ILE A 69 10.50 -19.00 -9.11
CA ILE A 69 10.99 -17.60 -9.06
C ILE A 69 10.64 -16.93 -7.73
N CYS A 70 9.37 -16.99 -7.32
CA CYS A 70 8.86 -16.19 -6.21
C CYS A 70 9.19 -16.76 -4.84
N ILE A 71 9.24 -18.10 -4.71
CA ILE A 71 9.15 -18.79 -3.40
C ILE A 71 10.30 -19.75 -3.16
N ALA A 72 10.68 -20.57 -4.19
CA ALA A 72 11.71 -21.57 -4.01
C ALA A 72 13.03 -20.98 -3.51
N ASP A 73 13.77 -21.78 -2.74
CA ASP A 73 15.06 -21.40 -2.17
C ASP A 73 14.99 -20.06 -1.39
N ASP A 74 13.94 -19.90 -0.58
CA ASP A 74 13.68 -18.69 0.21
C ASP A 74 13.62 -17.40 -0.64
N GLY A 75 13.18 -17.53 -1.90
CA GLY A 75 13.05 -16.41 -2.83
C GLY A 75 14.37 -15.96 -3.47
N LEU A 76 15.37 -16.81 -3.51
CA LEU A 76 16.70 -16.48 -4.10
C LEU A 76 16.59 -15.94 -5.53
N HIS A 77 15.59 -16.39 -6.29
CA HIS A 77 15.39 -16.01 -7.70
C HIS A 77 14.31 -14.94 -7.90
N ASN A 78 13.75 -14.39 -6.83
CA ASN A 78 12.59 -13.50 -6.91
C ASN A 78 12.86 -12.13 -7.57
N ARG A 79 14.10 -11.82 -7.89
CA ARG A 79 14.50 -10.64 -8.69
C ARG A 79 14.80 -10.96 -10.16
N SER A 80 14.53 -12.20 -10.60
CA SER A 80 14.74 -12.60 -12.00
C SER A 80 13.97 -11.71 -12.97
N ASN A 81 14.55 -11.45 -14.13
CA ASN A 81 13.87 -10.75 -15.23
C ASN A 81 13.01 -11.68 -16.10
N GLU A 82 12.98 -12.97 -15.81
CA GLU A 82 12.36 -14.02 -16.63
C GLU A 82 11.00 -14.47 -16.09
N MET A 83 10.24 -13.60 -15.44
CA MET A 83 8.91 -13.96 -14.95
C MET A 83 7.96 -14.23 -16.12
N PRO A 84 7.40 -15.48 -16.21
CA PRO A 84 6.52 -15.87 -17.29
C PRO A 84 5.28 -14.99 -17.40
N GLY A 85 4.99 -14.51 -18.60
CA GLY A 85 3.79 -13.69 -18.86
C GLY A 85 3.77 -12.31 -18.20
N ALA A 86 4.88 -11.86 -17.65
CA ALA A 86 4.96 -10.52 -17.05
C ALA A 86 4.80 -9.42 -18.12
N LEU A 87 4.06 -8.40 -17.76
CA LEU A 87 3.93 -7.16 -18.53
C LEU A 87 4.49 -6.00 -17.72
N ARG A 88 5.33 -5.19 -18.35
CA ARG A 88 5.73 -3.89 -17.85
C ARG A 88 4.75 -2.85 -18.32
N LEU A 89 4.18 -2.10 -17.39
CA LEU A 89 3.17 -1.10 -17.72
C LEU A 89 3.83 0.26 -17.96
N SER A 90 3.50 0.87 -19.11
CA SER A 90 3.81 2.26 -19.37
C SER A 90 2.58 3.09 -19.04
N LEU A 91 2.70 4.01 -18.09
CA LEU A 91 1.62 4.85 -17.60
C LEU A 91 1.99 6.32 -17.76
N GLU A 92 1.08 7.08 -18.36
CA GLU A 92 1.16 8.53 -18.45
C GLU A 92 0.53 9.21 -17.21
N PRO A 93 0.83 10.49 -16.92
CA PRO A 93 0.23 11.19 -15.81
C PRO A 93 -1.30 11.17 -15.85
N GLY A 94 -1.92 10.66 -14.79
CA GLY A 94 -3.36 10.44 -14.67
C GLY A 94 -3.82 9.04 -14.99
N ASP A 95 -3.00 8.20 -15.62
CA ASP A 95 -3.30 6.79 -15.79
C ASP A 95 -3.22 6.05 -14.44
N ALA A 96 -3.99 4.97 -14.35
CA ALA A 96 -4.00 4.14 -13.16
C ALA A 96 -3.97 2.65 -13.49
N ALA A 97 -3.12 1.92 -12.79
CA ALA A 97 -3.14 0.45 -12.77
C ALA A 97 -3.91 -0.03 -11.53
N LEU A 98 -4.92 -0.88 -11.76
CA LEU A 98 -5.72 -1.49 -10.70
C LEU A 98 -5.44 -2.99 -10.67
N PHE A 99 -4.99 -3.50 -9.53
CA PHE A 99 -4.70 -4.91 -9.36
C PHE A 99 -4.95 -5.37 -7.92
N THR A 100 -5.15 -6.66 -7.73
CA THR A 100 -5.36 -7.20 -6.39
C THR A 100 -4.03 -7.59 -5.75
N GLN A 101 -4.02 -7.68 -4.43
CA GLN A 101 -2.88 -8.17 -3.64
C GLN A 101 -2.44 -9.60 -3.98
N LEU A 102 -3.28 -10.34 -4.72
CA LEU A 102 -2.98 -11.70 -5.21
C LEU A 102 -2.37 -11.72 -6.61
N CYS A 103 -2.30 -10.59 -7.30
CA CYS A 103 -1.58 -10.48 -8.56
C CYS A 103 -0.08 -10.58 -8.30
N ILE A 104 0.63 -11.40 -9.06
CA ILE A 104 2.10 -11.42 -9.02
C ILE A 104 2.57 -10.11 -9.62
N HIS A 105 3.37 -9.37 -8.89
CA HIS A 105 3.88 -8.06 -9.31
C HIS A 105 5.22 -7.74 -8.68
N ARG A 106 5.87 -6.72 -9.21
CA ARG A 106 7.03 -6.05 -8.62
C ARG A 106 7.10 -4.59 -9.04
N GLY A 107 7.85 -3.80 -8.28
CA GLY A 107 8.31 -2.48 -8.70
C GLY A 107 9.72 -2.53 -9.28
N ARG A 108 10.02 -1.63 -10.23
CA ARG A 108 11.37 -1.39 -10.74
C ARG A 108 11.74 0.06 -10.50
N TYR A 109 12.76 0.29 -9.71
CA TYR A 109 13.06 1.61 -9.19
C TYR A 109 14.41 2.09 -9.70
N HIS A 110 14.41 3.24 -10.38
CA HIS A 110 15.62 3.85 -10.94
C HIS A 110 15.82 5.24 -10.35
N THR A 111 17.00 5.49 -9.84
CA THR A 111 17.37 6.78 -9.25
C THR A 111 17.34 7.93 -10.26
N GLU A 112 17.55 7.62 -11.52
CA GLU A 112 17.69 8.59 -12.62
C GLU A 112 16.35 8.94 -13.28
N ILE A 113 15.30 8.15 -13.03
CA ILE A 113 13.97 8.36 -13.62
C ILE A 113 13.09 9.02 -12.58
N LEU A 114 12.53 10.18 -12.91
CA LEU A 114 11.59 10.87 -12.03
C LEU A 114 10.40 9.98 -11.74
N ARG A 115 10.24 9.59 -10.49
CA ARG A 115 9.11 8.82 -10.00
C ARG A 115 8.21 9.67 -9.13
N ARG A 116 6.94 9.75 -9.50
CA ARG A 116 5.86 10.31 -8.68
C ARG A 116 4.65 9.44 -8.88
N THR A 117 4.37 8.61 -7.92
CA THR A 117 3.28 7.62 -8.00
C THR A 117 2.47 7.67 -6.71
N LEU A 118 1.16 7.85 -6.84
CA LEU A 118 0.23 7.73 -5.73
C LEU A 118 -0.29 6.30 -5.68
N MET A 119 -0.01 5.60 -4.57
CA MET A 119 -0.49 4.26 -4.30
C MET A 119 -1.65 4.31 -3.32
N LEU A 120 -2.78 3.76 -3.70
CA LEU A 120 -3.93 3.56 -2.83
C LEU A 120 -4.13 2.07 -2.58
N SER A 121 -4.30 1.69 -1.32
CA SER A 121 -4.70 0.34 -0.93
C SER A 121 -6.09 0.39 -0.32
N VAL A 122 -7.03 -0.35 -0.91
CA VAL A 122 -8.41 -0.40 -0.46
C VAL A 122 -8.85 -1.83 -0.17
N LYS A 123 -9.69 -2.00 0.83
CA LYS A 123 -10.31 -3.28 1.19
C LYS A 123 -11.79 -3.08 1.45
N LYS A 124 -12.60 -4.11 1.20
CA LYS A 124 -13.97 -4.13 1.71
C LYS A 124 -13.94 -4.06 3.23
N ARG A 125 -14.90 -3.35 3.84
CA ARG A 125 -15.01 -3.20 5.31
C ARG A 125 -15.06 -4.55 6.01
N ALA A 126 -15.87 -5.48 5.51
CA ALA A 126 -15.96 -6.82 6.06
C ALA A 126 -14.61 -7.57 6.06
N ALA A 127 -13.79 -7.40 5.01
CA ALA A 127 -12.44 -7.99 4.96
C ALA A 127 -11.50 -7.34 5.98
N ALA A 128 -11.64 -6.03 6.25
CA ALA A 128 -10.86 -5.33 7.25
C ALA A 128 -11.21 -5.78 8.68
N GLU A 129 -12.49 -6.07 8.95
CA GLU A 129 -12.96 -6.53 10.26
C GLU A 129 -12.41 -7.92 10.64
N HIS A 130 -12.18 -8.79 9.67
CA HIS A 130 -11.68 -10.15 9.88
C HIS A 130 -10.15 -10.26 9.82
N SER A 131 -9.44 -9.20 9.46
CA SER A 131 -7.99 -9.23 9.39
C SER A 131 -7.36 -9.10 10.78
N VAL A 132 -6.73 -10.17 11.24
CA VAL A 132 -6.04 -10.21 12.56
C VAL A 132 -4.78 -9.33 12.57
N ARG A 133 -4.17 -9.10 11.43
CA ARG A 133 -3.02 -8.20 11.26
C ARG A 133 -3.37 -7.09 10.29
N HIS A 134 -3.59 -5.91 10.83
CA HIS A 134 -3.80 -4.70 10.04
C HIS A 134 -2.44 -4.07 9.72
N ARG A 135 -1.76 -4.53 8.66
CA ARG A 135 -0.56 -3.84 8.17
C ARG A 135 -0.79 -2.34 7.98
N GLY A 136 -2.02 -1.99 7.54
CA GLY A 136 -2.43 -0.59 7.45
C GLY A 136 -2.45 0.13 8.80
N LEU A 137 -2.81 -0.56 9.89
CA LEU A 137 -2.79 0.00 11.23
C LEU A 137 -1.35 0.19 11.72
N ASP A 138 -0.49 -0.82 11.55
CA ASP A 138 0.91 -0.73 11.97
C ASP A 138 1.64 0.37 11.19
N TYR A 139 1.44 0.42 9.87
CA TYR A 139 2.00 1.46 9.01
C TYR A 139 1.49 2.87 9.37
N ALA A 140 0.21 2.97 9.70
CA ALA A 140 -0.42 4.22 10.07
C ALA A 140 -0.03 4.69 11.47
N CYS A 141 0.33 3.78 12.38
CA CYS A 141 0.89 4.15 13.67
C CYS A 141 2.23 4.87 13.55
N ASP A 142 2.99 4.61 12.48
CA ASP A 142 4.21 5.33 12.17
C ASP A 142 3.94 6.72 11.52
N GLN A 143 2.72 6.94 11.01
CA GLN A 143 2.33 8.17 10.32
C GLN A 143 0.88 8.58 10.67
N PRO A 144 0.59 8.95 11.92
CA PRO A 144 -0.77 9.22 12.39
C PRO A 144 -1.35 10.57 11.96
N TRP A 145 -0.70 11.30 11.06
CA TRP A 145 -1.07 12.64 10.61
C TRP A 145 -2.51 12.74 10.06
N PHE A 146 -3.09 11.66 9.53
CA PHE A 146 -4.48 11.67 9.06
C PHE A 146 -5.54 11.62 10.19
N LEU A 147 -5.13 11.44 11.44
CA LEU A 147 -5.99 11.62 12.62
C LEU A 147 -5.98 13.06 13.13
N LEU A 148 -5.11 13.91 12.59
CA LEU A 148 -4.99 15.29 13.05
C LEU A 148 -6.15 16.13 12.51
N PRO A 149 -6.61 17.13 13.29
CA PRO A 149 -7.62 18.08 12.83
C PRO A 149 -7.23 18.74 11.51
N GLY A 150 -8.19 18.96 10.64
CA GLY A 150 -7.98 19.60 9.35
C GLY A 150 -7.41 18.70 8.25
N TYR A 151 -7.16 17.41 8.51
CA TYR A 151 -6.65 16.49 7.47
C TYR A 151 -7.53 16.43 6.22
N LEU A 152 -8.84 16.56 6.39
CA LEU A 152 -9.81 16.54 5.29
C LEU A 152 -10.19 17.94 4.79
N ASP A 153 -9.56 19.00 5.29
CA ASP A 153 -9.85 20.37 4.85
C ASP A 153 -9.45 20.55 3.37
N GLY A 154 -10.33 21.14 2.60
CA GLY A 154 -10.10 21.37 1.17
C GLY A 154 -10.31 20.16 0.26
N VAL A 155 -10.68 18.99 0.78
CA VAL A 155 -11.02 17.80 -0.02
C VAL A 155 -12.49 17.86 -0.46
N SER A 156 -12.81 17.31 -1.65
CA SER A 156 -14.20 17.27 -2.12
C SER A 156 -15.10 16.48 -1.14
N PRO A 157 -16.42 16.78 -1.08
CA PRO A 157 -17.35 16.07 -0.19
C PRO A 157 -17.35 14.55 -0.39
N GLU A 158 -17.19 14.08 -1.64
CA GLU A 158 -17.13 12.65 -1.96
C GLU A 158 -15.86 12.02 -1.39
N ALA A 159 -14.72 12.69 -1.55
CA ALA A 159 -13.46 12.24 -1.00
C ALA A 159 -13.45 12.33 0.53
N GLN A 160 -14.05 13.37 1.12
CA GLN A 160 -14.21 13.46 2.57
C GLN A 160 -15.00 12.27 3.12
N SER A 161 -16.13 11.92 2.50
CA SER A 161 -16.94 10.77 2.92
C SER A 161 -16.14 9.47 2.89
N PHE A 162 -15.36 9.24 1.82
CA PHE A 162 -14.50 8.05 1.69
C PHE A 162 -13.42 7.97 2.76
N PHE A 163 -12.71 9.06 3.02
CA PHE A 163 -11.66 9.10 4.04
C PHE A 163 -12.23 9.09 5.46
N GLN A 164 -13.41 9.70 5.68
CA GLN A 164 -14.06 9.70 6.98
C GLN A 164 -14.44 8.28 7.42
N GLU A 165 -14.96 7.44 6.51
CA GLU A 165 -15.23 6.03 6.84
C GLU A 165 -13.95 5.30 7.29
N PHE A 166 -12.82 5.59 6.67
CA PHE A 166 -11.53 5.03 7.06
C PHE A 166 -11.10 5.53 8.45
N ILE A 167 -11.22 6.82 8.71
CA ILE A 167 -10.87 7.43 9.99
C ILE A 167 -11.78 6.87 11.10
N ASP A 168 -13.07 6.77 10.87
CA ASP A 168 -14.03 6.24 11.85
C ASP A 168 -13.76 4.78 12.21
N PHE A 169 -13.33 3.99 11.21
CA PHE A 169 -13.00 2.58 11.44
C PHE A 169 -11.66 2.41 12.17
N TYR A 170 -10.63 3.10 11.76
CA TYR A 170 -9.28 2.92 12.29
C TYR A 170 -8.94 3.86 13.44
N GLY A 171 -9.52 5.04 13.50
CA GLY A 171 -9.17 6.07 14.48
C GLY A 171 -9.16 5.58 15.94
N PRO A 172 -10.20 4.89 16.42
CA PRO A 172 -10.19 4.34 17.78
C PRO A 172 -9.09 3.31 18.02
N ARG A 173 -8.78 2.48 17.01
CA ARG A 173 -7.72 1.47 17.07
C ARG A 173 -6.33 2.10 17.10
N TRP A 174 -6.14 3.15 16.33
CA TRP A 174 -4.90 3.94 16.32
C TRP A 174 -4.66 4.65 17.63
N LYS A 175 -5.70 5.28 18.18
CA LYS A 175 -5.60 5.94 19.48
C LYS A 175 -5.17 4.96 20.58
N ALA A 176 -5.73 3.76 20.60
CA ALA A 176 -5.33 2.70 21.51
C ALA A 176 -3.87 2.27 21.27
N ARG A 177 -3.48 2.06 20.01
CA ARG A 177 -2.13 1.65 19.63
C ARG A 177 -1.08 2.72 19.94
N LEU A 178 -1.36 3.99 19.63
CA LEU A 178 -0.49 5.12 19.97
C LEU A 178 -0.24 5.23 21.47
N THR A 179 -1.22 4.87 22.29
CA THR A 179 -1.06 4.87 23.74
C THR A 179 -0.04 3.81 24.19
N GLU A 180 0.10 2.72 23.45
CA GLU A 180 1.08 1.67 23.69
C GLU A 180 2.48 1.99 23.16
N MET A 181 2.59 2.91 22.20
CA MET A 181 3.86 3.25 21.55
C MET A 181 4.58 4.39 22.27
N ILE A 182 5.52 4.03 23.15
CA ILE A 182 6.31 4.98 23.95
C ILE A 182 6.97 6.08 23.09
N LYS A 183 7.43 5.72 21.88
CA LYS A 183 8.18 6.62 20.98
C LYS A 183 7.41 7.84 20.50
N TYR A 184 6.08 7.71 20.30
CA TYR A 184 5.25 8.77 19.72
C TYR A 184 4.05 9.16 20.58
N SER A 185 3.76 8.41 21.63
CA SER A 185 2.48 8.46 22.33
C SER A 185 2.19 9.82 22.98
N SER A 186 3.14 10.37 23.73
CA SER A 186 2.90 11.60 24.48
C SER A 186 2.74 12.82 23.59
N LEU A 187 3.59 12.95 22.56
CA LEU A 187 3.52 14.09 21.62
C LEU A 187 2.24 14.02 20.77
N MET A 188 1.97 12.87 20.17
CA MET A 188 0.81 12.71 19.28
C MET A 188 -0.51 12.80 20.03
N LEU A 189 -0.60 12.26 21.24
CA LEU A 189 -1.80 12.40 22.07
C LEU A 189 -2.04 13.85 22.47
N ALA A 190 -0.99 14.58 22.88
CA ALA A 190 -1.10 16.00 23.19
C ALA A 190 -1.58 16.83 21.99
N MET A 191 -1.08 16.55 20.78
CA MET A 191 -1.52 17.20 19.54
C MET A 191 -2.98 16.86 19.19
N LEU A 192 -3.39 15.61 19.35
CA LEU A 192 -4.78 15.20 19.14
C LEU A 192 -5.74 15.82 20.16
N GLU A 193 -5.29 16.05 21.39
CA GLU A 193 -6.08 16.66 22.46
C GLU A 193 -6.14 18.19 22.34
N SER A 194 -5.07 18.84 21.91
CA SER A 194 -5.03 20.30 21.71
C SER A 194 -5.80 20.75 20.48
N GLY A 195 -6.04 19.86 19.52
CA GLY A 195 -6.60 20.20 18.21
C GLY A 195 -5.61 20.93 17.29
N GLU A 196 -4.36 21.03 17.65
CA GLU A 196 -3.30 21.63 16.84
C GLU A 196 -2.75 20.62 15.83
N ASN A 197 -2.56 21.06 14.60
CA ASN A 197 -1.94 20.26 13.54
C ASN A 197 -0.70 20.98 13.00
N PRO A 198 0.50 20.63 13.46
CA PRO A 198 1.74 21.30 13.05
C PRO A 198 2.10 21.09 11.58
N PHE A 199 1.42 20.18 10.86
CA PHE A 199 1.62 19.95 9.44
C PHE A 199 0.75 20.86 8.56
N LEU A 200 -0.29 21.49 9.12
CA LEU A 200 -1.14 22.44 8.39
C LEU A 200 -0.64 23.88 8.51
N ASP A 201 0.04 24.19 9.60
CA ASP A 201 0.68 25.50 9.82
C ASP A 201 2.21 25.32 9.90
N PRO A 202 2.92 25.29 8.76
CA PRO A 202 4.38 25.25 8.80
C PRO A 202 4.90 26.49 9.54
N PRO A 203 5.94 26.37 10.34
CA PRO A 203 6.51 27.52 11.05
C PRO A 203 6.88 28.61 10.05
N ARG A 204 6.41 29.82 10.30
CA ARG A 204 6.68 31.01 9.52
C ARG A 204 8.16 31.39 9.59
#